data_801a0aadd07e56476c74822936aff348
#
_entry.id   801a0aadd07e56476c74822936aff348
#
_cell.length_a   1.000
_cell.length_b   1.000
_cell.length_c   1.000
_cell.angle_alpha   90.00
_cell.angle_beta   90.00
_cell.angle_gamma   90.00
#
_symmetry.space_group_name_H-M   'P 1'
#
loop_
_entity.id
_entity.type
_entity.pdbx_description
1 polymer ?
#
loop_
_entity_poly.entity_id
_entity_poly.type
_entity_poly.pdbx_seq_one_letter_code
_entity_poly.pdbx_strand_id
1 'polypeptide(L)'
;AHDIAAELWEQGAKNVTMIQRSPTTVTRSSTLLDLQTIGNFSEQAVQSGITVDIADLIVASNHYKTVHLDGQKSVQLLKNIDKEFYQKLASSGFLFDFGEDESGLSIKYLRRGSGYYIDVGGSELIINGDINLESPAEIDEFTEKSIFLNNGKEIDCDLVVFATGYGSMNQWAAKLISQEIADKVGKCWGLGSGTRKDPGPWEGELRNMWKPTNQTSLWFHGGNLAQARHYSKYLALQLKARYEELPINIYGIPVVNHLS
;
A
#
# COMPACT_ATOMS: atom_id res chain seq x y z
N ALA A 1 6.00 -8.24 6.04
CA ALA A 1 6.98 -8.50 7.09
C ALA A 1 6.32 -9.15 8.31
N HIS A 2 5.31 -8.51 8.92
CA HIS A 2 4.66 -9.02 10.13
C HIS A 2 4.12 -10.45 9.98
N ASP A 3 3.35 -10.71 8.94
CA ASP A 3 2.76 -12.04 8.71
C ASP A 3 3.81 -13.13 8.49
N ILE A 4 4.93 -12.78 7.81
CA ILE A 4 6.06 -13.71 7.64
C ILE A 4 6.74 -13.97 8.98
N ALA A 5 6.94 -12.95 9.80
CA ALA A 5 7.55 -13.11 11.11
C ALA A 5 6.65 -13.91 12.05
N ALA A 6 5.33 -13.66 12.04
CA ALA A 6 4.35 -14.41 12.80
C ALA A 6 4.32 -15.89 12.37
N GLU A 7 4.28 -16.17 11.06
CA GLU A 7 4.31 -17.54 10.54
C GLU A 7 5.60 -18.28 10.95
N LEU A 8 6.76 -17.62 10.84
CA LEU A 8 8.02 -18.23 11.29
C LEU A 8 7.99 -18.60 12.77
N TRP A 9 7.44 -17.71 13.60
CA TRP A 9 7.28 -17.97 15.03
C TRP A 9 6.31 -19.14 15.30
N GLU A 10 5.16 -19.16 14.64
CA GLU A 10 4.15 -20.22 14.74
C GLU A 10 4.68 -21.59 14.30
N GLN A 11 5.55 -21.62 13.28
CA GLN A 11 6.23 -22.84 12.82
C GLN A 11 7.40 -23.28 13.70
N GLY A 12 7.66 -22.57 14.79
CA GLY A 12 8.62 -22.97 15.81
C GLY A 12 10.07 -22.51 15.54
N ALA A 13 10.27 -21.47 14.77
CA ALA A 13 11.57 -20.82 14.69
C ALA A 13 11.98 -20.30 16.06
N LYS A 14 13.22 -20.60 16.51
CA LYS A 14 13.67 -20.33 17.89
C LYS A 14 13.77 -18.84 18.19
N ASN A 15 14.30 -18.08 17.24
CA ASN A 15 14.50 -16.65 17.36
C ASN A 15 14.02 -15.97 16.08
N VAL A 16 12.94 -15.22 16.18
CA VAL A 16 12.46 -14.38 15.07
C VAL A 16 12.75 -12.93 15.44
N THR A 17 13.46 -12.22 14.57
CA THR A 17 13.80 -10.80 14.77
C THR A 17 13.29 -9.99 13.59
N MET A 18 12.49 -8.96 13.87
CA MET A 18 12.08 -7.96 12.89
C MET A 18 13.01 -6.77 12.96
N ILE A 19 13.58 -6.38 11.81
CA ILE A 19 14.39 -5.16 11.68
C ILE A 19 13.54 -4.09 11.02
N GLN A 20 13.40 -2.97 11.69
CA GLN A 20 12.59 -1.85 11.22
C GLN A 20 13.42 -0.58 11.07
N ARG A 21 13.49 -0.06 9.85
CA ARG A 21 14.21 1.18 9.54
C ARG A 21 13.39 2.43 9.78
N SER A 22 12.10 2.40 9.44
CA SER A 22 11.23 3.57 9.41
C SER A 22 9.81 3.20 9.82
N PRO A 23 8.97 4.18 10.21
CA PRO A 23 7.61 3.94 10.65
C PRO A 23 6.75 3.21 9.60
N THR A 24 5.86 2.37 10.09
CA THR A 24 4.82 1.68 9.31
C THR A 24 3.45 2.12 9.81
N THR A 25 2.53 2.44 8.90
CA THR A 25 1.14 2.68 9.30
C THR A 25 0.49 1.35 9.68
N VAL A 26 0.15 1.18 10.95
CA VAL A 26 -0.50 -0.04 11.45
C VAL A 26 -1.95 0.23 11.79
N THR A 27 -2.86 -0.62 11.32
CA THR A 27 -4.28 -0.54 11.65
C THR A 27 -4.80 -1.94 11.92
N ARG A 28 -5.49 -2.15 13.05
CA ARG A 28 -6.11 -3.44 13.37
C ARG A 28 -7.18 -3.78 12.34
N SER A 29 -7.20 -5.04 11.88
CA SER A 29 -8.17 -5.49 10.88
C SER A 29 -9.61 -5.32 11.34
N SER A 30 -9.91 -5.59 12.61
CA SER A 30 -11.25 -5.38 13.20
C SER A 30 -11.69 -3.92 13.08
N THR A 31 -10.85 -2.98 13.53
CA THR A 31 -11.17 -1.56 13.50
C THR A 31 -11.25 -1.02 12.07
N LEU A 32 -10.40 -1.51 11.16
CA LEU A 32 -10.46 -1.17 9.75
C LEU A 32 -11.78 -1.63 9.13
N LEU A 33 -12.21 -2.84 9.40
CA LEU A 33 -13.48 -3.38 8.93
C LEU A 33 -14.66 -2.57 9.47
N ASP A 34 -14.66 -2.24 10.74
CA ASP A 34 -15.71 -1.45 11.37
C ASP A 34 -15.82 -0.04 10.78
N LEU A 35 -14.71 0.63 10.55
CA LEU A 35 -14.72 2.01 10.06
C LEU A 35 -14.93 2.13 8.54
N GLN A 36 -14.49 1.15 7.75
CA GLN A 36 -14.49 1.25 6.28
C GLN A 36 -15.52 0.38 5.58
N THR A 37 -15.86 -0.78 6.16
CA THR A 37 -16.70 -1.77 5.49
C THR A 37 -18.16 -1.70 5.87
N ILE A 38 -18.48 -1.32 7.09
CA ILE A 38 -19.87 -1.31 7.61
C ILE A 38 -20.78 -0.43 6.75
N GLY A 39 -20.27 0.68 6.18
CA GLY A 39 -21.09 1.60 5.40
C GLY A 39 -21.58 1.06 4.04
N ASN A 40 -20.70 0.39 3.29
CA ASN A 40 -20.96 0.08 1.88
C ASN A 40 -20.87 -1.42 1.52
N PHE A 41 -20.05 -2.20 2.20
CA PHE A 41 -19.76 -3.59 1.87
C PHE A 41 -20.13 -4.56 3.02
N SER A 42 -21.30 -4.38 3.61
CA SER A 42 -21.79 -5.18 4.72
C SER A 42 -23.14 -5.82 4.40
N GLU A 43 -23.54 -6.81 5.19
CA GLU A 43 -24.88 -7.40 5.09
C GLU A 43 -25.98 -6.34 5.30
N GLN A 44 -25.75 -5.41 6.20
CA GLN A 44 -26.68 -4.30 6.45
C GLN A 44 -26.81 -3.39 5.23
N ALA A 45 -25.74 -3.11 4.50
CA ALA A 45 -25.78 -2.34 3.25
C ALA A 45 -26.64 -3.08 2.21
N VAL A 46 -26.42 -4.38 2.03
CA VAL A 46 -27.22 -5.21 1.12
C VAL A 46 -28.69 -5.22 1.52
N GLN A 47 -29.04 -5.39 2.79
CA GLN A 47 -30.40 -5.32 3.30
C GLN A 47 -31.05 -3.94 3.06
N SER A 48 -30.25 -2.90 3.04
CA SER A 48 -30.67 -1.53 2.72
C SER A 48 -30.75 -1.23 1.21
N GLY A 49 -30.53 -2.23 0.35
CA GLY A 49 -30.57 -2.10 -1.10
C GLY A 49 -29.26 -1.61 -1.75
N ILE A 50 -28.17 -1.48 -1.01
CA ILE A 50 -26.86 -1.15 -1.56
C ILE A 50 -26.22 -2.42 -2.11
N THR A 51 -26.30 -2.62 -3.43
CA THR A 51 -25.63 -3.71 -4.10
C THR A 51 -24.12 -3.47 -4.17
N VAL A 52 -23.34 -4.49 -4.48
CA VAL A 52 -21.88 -4.36 -4.66
C VAL A 52 -21.53 -3.35 -5.76
N ASP A 53 -22.30 -3.31 -6.85
CA ASP A 53 -22.08 -2.34 -7.93
C ASP A 53 -22.34 -0.91 -7.47
N ILE A 54 -23.36 -0.68 -6.65
CA ILE A 54 -23.66 0.63 -6.05
C ILE A 54 -22.54 1.01 -5.07
N ALA A 55 -22.11 0.08 -4.22
CA ALA A 55 -21.02 0.31 -3.27
C ALA A 55 -19.70 0.67 -3.98
N ASP A 56 -19.36 -0.05 -5.04
CA ASP A 56 -18.19 0.26 -5.88
C ASP A 56 -18.29 1.66 -6.49
N LEU A 57 -19.47 2.04 -7.00
CA LEU A 57 -19.68 3.36 -7.57
C LEU A 57 -19.57 4.47 -6.52
N ILE A 58 -20.12 4.28 -5.32
CA ILE A 58 -19.98 5.22 -4.21
C ILE A 58 -18.49 5.42 -3.86
N VAL A 59 -17.72 4.34 -3.73
CA VAL A 59 -16.29 4.44 -3.43
C VAL A 59 -15.53 5.12 -4.57
N ALA A 60 -15.82 4.77 -5.82
CA ALA A 60 -15.18 5.36 -6.99
C ALA A 60 -15.54 6.85 -7.21
N SER A 61 -16.67 7.32 -6.68
CA SER A 61 -17.08 8.72 -6.75
C SER A 61 -16.29 9.64 -5.81
N ASN A 62 -15.56 9.10 -4.86
CA ASN A 62 -14.74 9.89 -3.94
C ASN A 62 -13.58 10.57 -4.70
N HIS A 63 -13.53 11.89 -4.61
CA HIS A 63 -12.52 12.66 -5.31
C HIS A 63 -11.15 12.54 -4.62
N TYR A 64 -10.16 11.99 -5.30
CA TYR A 64 -8.83 11.71 -4.72
C TYR A 64 -8.11 12.94 -4.14
N LYS A 65 -8.40 14.15 -4.61
CA LYS A 65 -7.80 15.38 -4.06
C LYS A 65 -8.34 15.74 -2.68
N THR A 66 -9.52 15.26 -2.30
CA THR A 66 -10.20 15.61 -1.04
C THR A 66 -10.35 14.43 -0.08
N VAL A 67 -10.20 13.20 -0.54
CA VAL A 67 -10.43 11.98 0.27
C VAL A 67 -9.53 11.90 1.51
N HIS A 68 -8.38 12.58 1.52
CA HIS A 68 -7.49 12.64 2.68
C HIS A 68 -8.16 13.32 3.90
N LEU A 69 -9.10 14.24 3.68
CA LEU A 69 -9.84 14.91 4.77
C LEU A 69 -10.72 13.92 5.55
N ASP A 70 -11.32 12.96 4.85
CA ASP A 70 -12.11 11.91 5.50
C ASP A 70 -11.19 10.85 6.13
N GLY A 71 -10.04 10.58 5.54
CA GLY A 71 -8.97 9.78 6.14
C GLY A 71 -8.52 10.34 7.49
N GLN A 72 -8.29 11.64 7.59
CA GLN A 72 -7.92 12.31 8.85
C GLN A 72 -8.99 12.15 9.94
N LYS A 73 -10.27 12.30 9.60
CA LYS A 73 -11.36 12.03 10.55
C LYS A 73 -11.38 10.58 11.02
N SER A 74 -11.19 9.64 10.09
CA SER A 74 -11.13 8.22 10.40
C SER A 74 -9.95 7.89 11.33
N VAL A 75 -8.79 8.51 11.14
CA VAL A 75 -7.62 8.35 12.01
C VAL A 75 -7.89 8.84 13.42
N GLN A 76 -8.62 9.95 13.61
CA GLN A 76 -8.98 10.41 14.96
C GLN A 76 -9.87 9.39 15.69
N LEU A 77 -10.83 8.79 15.00
CA LEU A 77 -11.65 7.72 15.57
C LEU A 77 -10.82 6.48 15.91
N LEU A 78 -9.97 6.04 14.99
CA LEU A 78 -9.08 4.91 15.13
C LEU A 78 -8.13 5.06 16.33
N LYS A 79 -7.50 6.24 16.49
CA LYS A 79 -6.65 6.55 17.65
C LYS A 79 -7.39 6.44 18.99
N ASN A 80 -8.69 6.76 19.01
CA ASN A 80 -9.50 6.64 20.21
C ASN A 80 -9.93 5.18 20.48
N ILE A 81 -10.36 4.46 19.46
CA ILE A 81 -10.81 3.06 19.57
C ILE A 81 -9.63 2.16 19.98
N ASP A 82 -8.50 2.27 19.32
CA ASP A 82 -7.32 1.43 19.51
C ASP A 82 -6.25 2.06 20.39
N LYS A 83 -6.62 2.99 21.28
CA LYS A 83 -5.68 3.74 22.11
C LYS A 83 -4.73 2.84 22.89
N GLU A 84 -5.25 1.82 23.56
CA GLU A 84 -4.44 0.89 24.37
C GLU A 84 -3.48 0.07 23.50
N PHE A 85 -3.93 -0.38 22.35
CA PHE A 85 -3.10 -1.09 21.38
C PHE A 85 -1.91 -0.24 20.95
N TYR A 86 -2.13 1.02 20.56
CA TYR A 86 -1.04 1.91 20.15
C TYR A 86 -0.09 2.27 21.29
N GLN A 87 -0.59 2.37 22.52
CA GLN A 87 0.27 2.57 23.69
C GLN A 87 1.20 1.36 23.91
N LYS A 88 0.69 0.14 23.83
CA LYS A 88 1.49 -1.08 23.97
C LYS A 88 2.50 -1.20 22.84
N LEU A 89 2.08 -0.94 21.60
CA LEU A 89 2.95 -1.00 20.43
C LEU A 89 4.09 0.04 20.53
N ALA A 90 3.80 1.26 20.96
CA ALA A 90 4.82 2.28 21.22
C ALA A 90 5.80 1.83 22.32
N SER A 91 5.28 1.21 23.40
CA SER A 91 6.09 0.75 24.51
C SER A 91 7.03 -0.40 24.14
N SER A 92 6.71 -1.18 23.10
CA SER A 92 7.61 -2.22 22.57
C SER A 92 8.77 -1.64 21.72
N GLY A 93 8.77 -0.33 21.45
CA GLY A 93 9.77 0.33 20.61
C GLY A 93 9.45 0.30 19.11
N PHE A 94 8.29 -0.24 18.72
CA PHE A 94 7.89 -0.28 17.31
C PHE A 94 7.55 1.14 16.81
N LEU A 95 8.13 1.51 15.68
CA LEU A 95 7.87 2.79 15.03
C LEU A 95 6.62 2.69 14.16
N PHE A 96 5.62 3.52 14.45
CA PHE A 96 4.43 3.61 13.61
C PHE A 96 4.03 5.06 13.33
N ASP A 97 3.26 5.25 12.27
CA ASP A 97 2.67 6.51 11.89
C ASP A 97 1.19 6.34 11.48
N PHE A 98 0.56 7.44 11.12
CA PHE A 98 -0.79 7.46 10.55
C PHE A 98 -0.79 8.10 9.15
N GLY A 99 0.32 7.99 8.43
CA GLY A 99 0.55 8.65 7.14
C GLY A 99 1.15 10.04 7.29
N GLU A 100 1.70 10.60 6.22
CA GLU A 100 2.46 11.86 6.21
C GLU A 100 1.63 13.06 6.69
N ASP A 101 0.30 13.02 6.48
CA ASP A 101 -0.66 14.05 6.87
C ASP A 101 -1.74 13.53 7.82
N GLU A 102 -1.47 12.43 8.50
CA GLU A 102 -2.41 11.74 9.39
C GLU A 102 -3.70 11.26 8.70
N SER A 103 -3.66 11.01 7.40
CA SER A 103 -4.83 10.52 6.63
C SER A 103 -5.00 9.00 6.63
N GLY A 104 -4.08 8.28 7.25
CA GLY A 104 -4.18 6.85 7.53
C GLY A 104 -3.84 5.92 6.38
N LEU A 105 -4.12 4.63 6.64
CA LEU A 105 -3.76 3.52 5.78
C LEU A 105 -4.32 3.65 4.37
N SER A 106 -5.59 3.98 4.22
CA SER A 106 -6.27 4.04 2.92
C SER A 106 -5.65 5.08 1.99
N ILE A 107 -5.25 6.22 2.53
CA ILE A 107 -4.61 7.27 1.75
C ILE A 107 -3.15 6.90 1.47
N LYS A 108 -2.44 6.29 2.41
CA LYS A 108 -1.09 5.77 2.19
C LYS A 108 -1.08 4.71 1.09
N TYR A 109 -2.08 3.83 1.08
CA TYR A 109 -2.31 2.88 -0.01
C TYR A 109 -2.50 3.57 -1.37
N LEU A 110 -3.37 4.58 -1.46
CA LEU A 110 -3.59 5.32 -2.70
C LEU A 110 -2.34 6.10 -3.15
N ARG A 111 -1.55 6.62 -2.22
CA ARG A 111 -0.32 7.37 -2.54
C ARG A 111 0.83 6.49 -2.98
N ARG A 112 1.06 5.35 -2.30
CA ARG A 112 2.29 4.55 -2.45
C ARG A 112 2.07 3.07 -2.71
N GLY A 113 0.92 2.51 -2.34
CA GLY A 113 0.65 1.07 -2.41
C GLY A 113 1.45 0.23 -1.41
N SER A 114 2.15 0.86 -0.45
CA SER A 114 3.04 0.20 0.50
C SER A 114 3.23 1.01 1.78
N GLY A 115 3.97 0.48 2.76
CA GLY A 115 4.32 1.17 4.01
C GLY A 115 3.22 1.11 5.06
N TYR A 116 2.33 0.15 4.99
CA TYR A 116 1.28 -0.10 5.96
C TYR A 116 1.17 -1.59 6.30
N TYR A 117 0.56 -1.87 7.43
CA TYR A 117 0.19 -3.20 7.89
C TYR A 117 -1.25 -3.20 8.38
N ILE A 118 -2.05 -4.13 7.87
CA ILE A 118 -3.37 -4.47 8.42
C ILE A 118 -3.13 -5.57 9.43
N ASP A 119 -3.18 -5.20 10.71
CA ASP A 119 -2.80 -6.10 11.79
C ASP A 119 -3.84 -7.20 12.01
N VAL A 120 -3.35 -8.43 11.94
CA VAL A 120 -4.09 -9.67 12.19
C VAL A 120 -3.44 -10.50 13.31
N GLY A 121 -2.68 -9.85 14.20
CA GLY A 121 -2.05 -10.48 15.37
C GLY A 121 -0.52 -10.38 15.41
N GLY A 122 0.14 -10.05 14.30
CA GLY A 122 1.61 -9.95 14.28
C GLY A 122 2.17 -8.87 15.21
N SER A 123 1.41 -7.78 15.42
CA SER A 123 1.81 -6.73 16.36
C SER A 123 1.78 -7.20 17.81
N GLU A 124 0.88 -8.09 18.18
CA GLU A 124 0.78 -8.63 19.53
C GLU A 124 2.02 -9.47 19.88
N LEU A 125 2.55 -10.23 18.91
CA LEU A 125 3.79 -11.01 19.10
C LEU A 125 5.01 -10.10 19.37
N ILE A 126 5.04 -8.91 18.73
CA ILE A 126 6.09 -7.91 18.98
C ILE A 126 5.88 -7.28 20.36
N ILE A 127 4.66 -6.91 20.72
CA ILE A 127 4.29 -6.33 22.02
C ILE A 127 4.68 -7.26 23.16
N ASN A 128 4.43 -8.56 23.01
CA ASN A 128 4.73 -9.57 24.02
C ASN A 128 6.21 -9.98 24.08
N GLY A 129 7.01 -9.62 23.06
CA GLY A 129 8.40 -10.02 22.96
C GLY A 129 8.61 -11.43 22.39
N ASP A 130 7.60 -12.05 21.81
CA ASP A 130 7.68 -13.32 21.11
C ASP A 130 8.46 -13.18 19.79
N ILE A 131 8.36 -12.00 19.17
CA ILE A 131 9.20 -11.56 18.05
C ILE A 131 10.09 -10.43 18.55
N ASN A 132 11.41 -10.60 18.44
CA ASN A 132 12.37 -9.55 18.76
C ASN A 132 12.27 -8.40 17.78
N LEU A 133 12.51 -7.18 18.26
CA LEU A 133 12.46 -5.98 17.44
C LEU A 133 13.79 -5.22 17.53
N GLU A 134 14.34 -4.88 16.37
CA GLU A 134 15.45 -3.93 16.21
C GLU A 134 14.93 -2.70 15.47
N SER A 135 14.71 -1.61 16.21
CA SER A 135 14.06 -0.41 15.69
C SER A 135 14.48 0.85 16.47
N PRO A 136 14.89 1.95 15.81
CA PRO A 136 15.24 2.01 14.39
C PRO A 136 16.58 1.33 14.10
N ALA A 137 16.64 0.54 13.04
CA ALA A 137 17.87 -0.11 12.62
C ALA A 137 17.91 -0.38 11.12
N GLU A 138 19.12 -0.38 10.55
CA GLU A 138 19.40 -0.76 9.17
C GLU A 138 20.52 -1.81 9.16
N ILE A 139 20.47 -2.70 8.19
CA ILE A 139 21.56 -3.68 7.98
C ILE A 139 22.71 -2.95 7.29
N ASP A 140 23.90 -3.03 7.90
CA ASP A 140 25.13 -2.44 7.40
C ASP A 140 25.96 -3.46 6.62
N GLU A 141 26.08 -4.67 7.16
CA GLU A 141 26.89 -5.72 6.57
C GLU A 141 26.29 -7.12 6.78
N PHE A 142 26.59 -8.02 5.84
CA PHE A 142 26.29 -9.45 5.93
C PHE A 142 27.58 -10.25 6.06
N THR A 143 27.55 -11.23 6.96
CA THR A 143 28.57 -12.27 7.05
C THR A 143 28.00 -13.62 6.62
N GLU A 144 28.77 -14.70 6.76
CA GLU A 144 28.27 -16.06 6.47
C GLU A 144 27.17 -16.53 7.45
N LYS A 145 27.13 -15.98 8.67
CA LYS A 145 26.26 -16.48 9.75
C LYS A 145 25.55 -15.39 10.53
N SER A 146 25.85 -14.14 10.24
CA SER A 146 25.29 -13.00 10.98
C SER A 146 25.06 -11.79 10.09
N ILE A 147 24.32 -10.83 10.62
CA ILE A 147 24.18 -9.49 10.07
C ILE A 147 24.64 -8.46 11.10
N PHE A 148 25.28 -7.40 10.64
CA PHE A 148 25.62 -6.24 11.45
C PHE A 148 24.64 -5.11 11.17
N LEU A 149 24.16 -4.48 12.23
CA LEU A 149 23.28 -3.32 12.15
C LEU A 149 24.08 -2.02 12.29
N ASN A 150 23.58 -0.94 11.75
CA ASN A 150 24.17 0.40 11.82
C ASN A 150 24.34 0.95 13.25
N ASN A 151 23.74 0.32 14.26
CA ASN A 151 23.92 0.62 15.67
C ASN A 151 25.04 -0.21 16.34
N GLY A 152 25.78 -1.01 15.56
CA GLY A 152 26.88 -1.86 16.02
C GLY A 152 26.45 -3.21 16.58
N LYS A 153 25.16 -3.54 16.56
CA LYS A 153 24.67 -4.85 17.01
C LYS A 153 24.90 -5.91 15.94
N GLU A 154 25.39 -7.07 16.35
CA GLU A 154 25.48 -8.27 15.54
C GLU A 154 24.32 -9.22 15.88
N ILE A 155 23.71 -9.82 14.87
CA ILE A 155 22.62 -10.79 15.01
C ILE A 155 23.00 -12.05 14.23
N ASP A 156 23.17 -13.15 14.92
CA ASP A 156 23.32 -14.47 14.30
C ASP A 156 22.02 -14.86 13.62
N CYS A 157 22.11 -15.35 12.39
CA CYS A 157 20.92 -15.77 11.65
C CYS A 157 21.20 -16.89 10.65
N ASP A 158 20.26 -17.82 10.55
CA ASP A 158 20.25 -18.89 9.55
C ASP A 158 19.49 -18.49 8.29
N LEU A 159 18.59 -17.52 8.41
CA LEU A 159 17.72 -17.05 7.32
C LEU A 159 17.49 -15.54 7.45
N VAL A 160 17.63 -14.83 6.35
CA VAL A 160 17.23 -13.42 6.21
C VAL A 160 16.16 -13.28 5.15
N VAL A 161 15.02 -12.67 5.51
CA VAL A 161 13.91 -12.43 4.61
C VAL A 161 13.77 -10.93 4.33
N PHE A 162 14.00 -10.54 3.07
CA PHE A 162 13.82 -9.15 2.64
C PHE A 162 12.35 -8.85 2.36
N ALA A 163 11.67 -8.27 3.32
CA ALA A 163 10.28 -7.81 3.20
C ALA A 163 10.22 -6.29 3.01
N THR A 164 11.00 -5.76 2.07
CA THR A 164 11.28 -4.34 1.88
C THR A 164 10.31 -3.61 0.95
N GLY A 165 9.21 -4.27 0.58
CA GLY A 165 8.17 -3.73 -0.30
C GLY A 165 8.40 -4.01 -1.78
N TYR A 166 7.54 -3.44 -2.60
CA TYR A 166 7.55 -3.63 -4.04
C TYR A 166 7.89 -2.32 -4.76
N GLY A 167 8.55 -2.44 -5.90
CA GLY A 167 8.73 -1.33 -6.82
C GLY A 167 7.47 -1.02 -7.63
N SER A 168 7.52 0.03 -8.43
CA SER A 168 6.42 0.38 -9.35
C SER A 168 6.23 -0.69 -10.43
N MET A 169 4.97 -0.90 -10.86
CA MET A 169 4.62 -1.92 -11.87
C MET A 169 5.34 -1.74 -13.22
N ASN A 170 5.81 -0.54 -13.56
CA ASN A 170 6.61 -0.36 -14.77
C ASN A 170 7.94 -1.12 -14.75
N GLN A 171 8.45 -1.50 -13.57
CA GLN A 171 9.62 -2.40 -13.49
C GLN A 171 9.33 -3.81 -14.05
N TRP A 172 8.08 -4.27 -13.99
CA TRP A 172 7.68 -5.48 -14.68
C TRP A 172 7.69 -5.29 -16.20
N ALA A 173 7.26 -4.13 -16.70
CA ALA A 173 7.39 -3.79 -18.11
C ALA A 173 8.86 -3.79 -18.57
N ALA A 174 9.79 -3.32 -17.73
CA ALA A 174 11.22 -3.39 -17.99
C ALA A 174 11.72 -4.82 -18.15
N LYS A 175 11.27 -5.73 -17.27
CA LYS A 175 11.67 -7.15 -17.31
C LYS A 175 11.01 -7.94 -18.43
N LEU A 176 9.74 -7.67 -18.73
CA LEU A 176 8.94 -8.44 -19.67
C LEU A 176 9.05 -7.93 -21.12
N ILE A 177 9.35 -6.64 -21.30
CA ILE A 177 9.37 -5.99 -22.61
C ILE A 177 10.74 -5.34 -22.83
N SER A 178 10.97 -4.15 -22.26
CA SER A 178 12.25 -3.45 -22.30
C SER A 178 12.30 -2.28 -21.30
N GLN A 179 13.53 -1.88 -20.94
CA GLN A 179 13.75 -0.71 -20.09
C GLN A 179 13.25 0.57 -20.78
N GLU A 180 13.46 0.71 -22.09
CA GLU A 180 12.98 1.86 -22.88
C GLU A 180 11.46 2.05 -22.73
N ILE A 181 10.67 0.97 -22.82
CA ILE A 181 9.22 1.04 -22.66
C ILE A 181 8.84 1.39 -21.22
N ALA A 182 9.53 0.82 -20.25
CA ALA A 182 9.30 1.13 -18.85
C ALA A 182 9.55 2.62 -18.55
N ASP A 183 10.63 3.17 -19.06
CA ASP A 183 11.00 4.58 -18.91
C ASP A 183 10.01 5.50 -19.62
N LYS A 184 9.58 5.13 -20.81
CA LYS A 184 8.55 5.85 -21.58
C LYS A 184 7.21 5.92 -20.84
N VAL A 185 6.81 4.86 -20.18
CA VAL A 185 5.55 4.80 -19.41
C VAL A 185 5.69 5.55 -18.09
N GLY A 186 6.79 5.37 -17.40
CA GLY A 186 7.01 5.91 -16.06
C GLY A 186 6.29 5.14 -14.95
N LYS A 187 6.24 5.73 -13.76
CA LYS A 187 5.63 5.11 -12.59
C LYS A 187 4.17 4.75 -12.84
N CYS A 188 3.79 3.57 -12.38
CA CYS A 188 2.40 3.10 -12.31
C CYS A 188 1.96 3.03 -10.86
N TRP A 189 0.69 3.34 -10.61
CA TRP A 189 0.14 3.50 -9.27
C TRP A 189 0.59 4.77 -8.56
N GLY A 190 -0.25 5.21 -7.63
CA GLY A 190 0.03 6.23 -6.64
C GLY A 190 -0.37 7.63 -7.04
N LEU A 191 -0.91 8.34 -6.05
CA LEU A 191 -1.20 9.78 -6.09
C LEU A 191 0.06 10.62 -5.78
N GLY A 192 1.16 9.96 -5.43
CA GLY A 192 2.38 10.60 -4.95
C GLY A 192 2.28 11.11 -3.52
N SER A 193 3.41 11.57 -3.02
CA SER A 193 3.54 12.10 -1.65
C SER A 193 3.45 13.63 -1.57
N GLY A 194 3.22 14.32 -2.69
CA GLY A 194 3.25 15.78 -2.75
C GLY A 194 4.63 16.39 -2.60
N THR A 195 5.68 15.59 -2.57
CA THR A 195 7.06 16.06 -2.48
C THR A 195 7.64 16.37 -3.86
N ARG A 196 8.74 17.14 -3.92
CA ARG A 196 9.44 17.42 -5.17
C ARG A 196 9.91 16.14 -5.89
N LYS A 197 10.28 15.08 -5.15
CA LYS A 197 10.69 13.78 -5.71
C LYS A 197 9.52 12.93 -6.17
N ASP A 198 8.33 13.18 -5.65
CA ASP A 198 7.13 12.40 -5.92
C ASP A 198 5.89 13.30 -5.88
N PRO A 199 5.76 14.23 -6.85
CA PRO A 199 4.72 15.27 -6.84
C PRO A 199 3.32 14.74 -7.10
N GLY A 200 3.20 13.51 -7.58
CA GLY A 200 1.93 12.94 -8.00
C GLY A 200 1.50 13.35 -9.41
N PRO A 201 0.43 12.77 -9.92
CA PRO A 201 -0.16 13.12 -11.20
C PRO A 201 -0.92 14.45 -11.08
N TRP A 202 -0.79 15.30 -12.08
CA TRP A 202 -1.44 16.61 -12.12
C TRP A 202 -2.99 16.53 -12.14
N GLU A 203 -3.54 15.49 -12.74
CA GLU A 203 -4.98 15.21 -12.79
C GLU A 203 -5.55 14.71 -11.46
N GLY A 204 -4.70 14.34 -10.48
CA GLY A 204 -5.14 13.80 -9.19
C GLY A 204 -5.74 12.40 -9.27
N GLU A 205 -5.32 11.61 -10.26
CA GLU A 205 -5.70 10.21 -10.44
C GLU A 205 -4.51 9.27 -10.23
N LEU A 206 -4.78 7.97 -10.08
CA LEU A 206 -3.71 6.99 -9.99
C LEU A 206 -2.93 6.90 -11.31
N ARG A 207 -1.61 7.04 -11.20
CA ARG A 207 -0.71 7.04 -12.37
C ARG A 207 -0.88 5.79 -13.20
N ASN A 208 -1.15 5.97 -14.50
CA ASN A 208 -1.19 4.92 -15.51
C ASN A 208 -2.12 3.71 -15.20
N MET A 209 -3.07 3.87 -14.27
CA MET A 209 -3.99 2.80 -13.91
C MET A 209 -5.29 2.90 -14.69
N TRP A 210 -5.71 1.79 -15.35
CA TRP A 210 -6.98 1.62 -16.06
C TRP A 210 -7.24 2.64 -17.18
N LYS A 211 -6.20 3.25 -17.70
CA LYS A 211 -6.24 4.28 -18.74
C LYS A 211 -5.11 4.09 -19.75
N PRO A 212 -5.16 4.74 -20.94
CA PRO A 212 -4.05 4.73 -21.88
C PRO A 212 -2.75 5.21 -21.24
N THR A 213 -1.64 4.59 -21.64
CA THR A 213 -0.30 5.01 -21.24
C THR A 213 0.44 5.69 -22.40
N ASN A 214 1.64 6.22 -22.15
CA ASN A 214 2.50 6.76 -23.18
C ASN A 214 2.95 5.67 -24.21
N GLN A 215 2.84 4.38 -23.86
CA GLN A 215 3.08 3.28 -24.76
C GLN A 215 1.76 2.75 -25.32
N THR A 216 1.56 2.92 -26.63
CA THR A 216 0.40 2.38 -27.33
C THR A 216 0.27 0.88 -27.09
N SER A 217 -0.93 0.41 -26.76
CA SER A 217 -1.26 -0.99 -26.49
C SER A 217 -0.67 -1.58 -25.18
N LEU A 218 -0.13 -0.76 -24.29
CA LEU A 218 0.25 -1.18 -22.94
C LEU A 218 -0.64 -0.50 -21.90
N TRP A 219 -1.26 -1.30 -21.07
CA TRP A 219 -2.21 -0.89 -20.06
C TRP A 219 -1.86 -1.56 -18.72
N PHE A 220 -2.12 -0.86 -17.63
CA PHE A 220 -1.94 -1.43 -16.29
C PHE A 220 -3.29 -1.59 -15.61
N HIS A 221 -3.45 -2.76 -15.02
CA HIS A 221 -4.62 -3.16 -14.24
C HIS A 221 -4.15 -3.73 -12.90
N GLY A 222 -4.84 -3.39 -11.82
CA GLY A 222 -4.45 -3.83 -10.47
C GLY A 222 -5.25 -3.12 -9.40
N GLY A 223 -4.62 -2.88 -8.25
CA GLY A 223 -5.27 -2.38 -7.05
C GLY A 223 -5.87 -3.49 -6.18
N ASN A 224 -6.65 -3.13 -5.17
CA ASN A 224 -7.40 -4.12 -4.40
C ASN A 224 -8.53 -4.73 -5.25
N LEU A 225 -9.13 -5.83 -4.75
CA LEU A 225 -10.15 -6.56 -5.51
C LEU A 225 -11.38 -5.71 -5.86
N ALA A 226 -11.79 -4.78 -5.00
CA ALA A 226 -12.91 -3.89 -5.27
C ALA A 226 -12.60 -2.91 -6.41
N GLN A 227 -11.41 -2.30 -6.38
CA GLN A 227 -10.94 -1.42 -7.46
C GLN A 227 -10.76 -2.21 -8.77
N ALA A 228 -10.14 -3.39 -8.72
CA ALA A 228 -9.97 -4.23 -9.88
C ALA A 228 -11.33 -4.61 -10.51
N ARG A 229 -12.31 -5.02 -9.71
CA ARG A 229 -13.68 -5.33 -10.16
C ARG A 229 -14.34 -4.13 -10.83
N HIS A 230 -14.27 -2.96 -10.20
CA HIS A 230 -14.93 -1.75 -10.71
C HIS A 230 -14.26 -1.25 -11.98
N TYR A 231 -12.97 -0.99 -11.94
CA TYR A 231 -12.23 -0.33 -13.02
C TYR A 231 -11.91 -1.26 -14.21
N SER A 232 -11.97 -2.58 -14.05
CA SER A 232 -11.86 -3.51 -15.20
C SER A 232 -12.93 -3.25 -16.25
N LYS A 233 -14.13 -2.83 -15.84
CA LYS A 233 -15.24 -2.49 -16.74
C LYS A 233 -14.85 -1.33 -17.66
N TYR A 234 -14.26 -0.27 -17.11
CA TYR A 234 -13.80 0.89 -17.89
C TYR A 234 -12.60 0.56 -18.78
N LEU A 235 -11.68 -0.25 -18.29
CA LEU A 235 -10.57 -0.73 -19.08
C LEU A 235 -11.07 -1.55 -20.28
N ALA A 236 -11.99 -2.49 -20.04
CA ALA A 236 -12.57 -3.30 -21.10
C ALA A 236 -13.30 -2.47 -22.16
N LEU A 237 -14.07 -1.44 -21.74
CA LEU A 237 -14.74 -0.54 -22.68
C LEU A 237 -13.74 0.24 -23.54
N GLN A 238 -12.65 0.72 -22.98
CA GLN A 238 -11.62 1.44 -23.72
C GLN A 238 -10.90 0.50 -24.72
N LEU A 239 -10.57 -0.72 -24.31
CA LEU A 239 -9.97 -1.72 -25.19
C LEU A 239 -10.92 -2.12 -26.32
N LYS A 240 -12.22 -2.31 -26.01
CA LYS A 240 -13.24 -2.63 -27.01
C LYS A 240 -13.43 -1.48 -28.00
N ALA A 241 -13.49 -0.26 -27.54
CA ALA A 241 -13.59 0.91 -28.41
C ALA A 241 -12.40 1.00 -29.38
N ARG A 242 -11.19 0.73 -28.91
CA ARG A 242 -10.02 0.66 -29.81
C ARG A 242 -10.12 -0.47 -30.82
N TYR A 243 -10.59 -1.64 -30.40
CA TYR A 243 -10.79 -2.78 -31.28
C TYR A 243 -11.81 -2.46 -32.40
N GLU A 244 -12.86 -1.71 -32.09
CA GLU A 244 -13.89 -1.26 -33.04
C GLU A 244 -13.50 0.04 -33.76
N GLU A 245 -12.25 0.51 -33.61
CA GLU A 245 -11.76 1.74 -34.24
C GLU A 245 -12.58 3.01 -33.88
N LEU A 246 -13.28 2.99 -32.73
CA LEU A 246 -14.02 4.13 -32.24
C LEU A 246 -13.04 5.19 -31.70
N PRO A 247 -13.32 6.49 -31.94
CA PRO A 247 -12.46 7.56 -31.42
C PRO A 247 -12.53 7.57 -29.88
N ILE A 248 -11.37 7.48 -29.24
CA ILE A 248 -11.22 7.65 -27.80
C ILE A 248 -10.43 8.93 -27.57
N ASN A 249 -11.03 9.88 -26.89
CA ASN A 249 -10.31 11.07 -26.44
C ASN A 249 -9.41 10.69 -25.26
N ILE A 250 -8.10 10.92 -25.40
CA ILE A 250 -7.13 10.74 -24.34
C ILE A 250 -6.83 12.12 -23.76
N TYR A 251 -7.25 12.33 -22.50
CA TYR A 251 -6.99 13.58 -21.78
C TYR A 251 -5.78 13.39 -20.89
N GLY A 252 -4.77 14.25 -21.07
CA GLY A 252 -3.69 14.37 -20.12
C GLY A 252 -2.89 13.10 -19.85
N ILE A 253 -2.11 12.63 -20.82
CA ILE A 253 -1.12 11.57 -20.52
C ILE A 253 -0.16 12.14 -19.46
N PRO A 254 0.06 11.44 -18.32
CA PRO A 254 0.90 11.95 -17.26
C PRO A 254 2.33 12.22 -17.71
N VAL A 255 2.93 13.31 -17.23
CA VAL A 255 4.36 13.57 -17.43
C VAL A 255 5.17 12.52 -16.67
N VAL A 256 6.25 12.06 -17.28
CA VAL A 256 7.13 11.04 -16.68
C VAL A 256 8.10 11.71 -15.70
N ASN A 257 7.61 12.01 -14.50
CA ASN A 257 8.32 12.82 -13.50
C ASN A 257 9.63 12.23 -12.98
N HIS A 258 9.81 10.91 -13.08
CA HIS A 258 11.03 10.26 -12.58
C HIS A 258 12.23 10.38 -13.55
N LEU A 259 12.01 10.91 -14.74
CA LEU A 259 13.05 11.18 -15.72
C LEU A 259 13.53 12.64 -15.69
N SER A 260 12.94 13.49 -14.85
CA SER A 260 13.27 14.91 -14.72
C SER A 260 14.11 15.21 -13.48
#